data_e09cf2a25c7988648c74bd17be3f89ee
#
_entry.id   e09cf2a25c7988648c74bd17be3f89ee
#
_cell.length_a   1.000
_cell.length_b   1.000
_cell.length_c   1.000
_cell.angle_alpha   90.00
_cell.angle_beta   90.00
_cell.angle_gamma   90.00
#
_symmetry.space_group_name_H-M   'P 1'
#
loop_
_entity.id
_entity.type
_entity.pdbx_description
1 polymer ?
#
loop_
_entity_poly.entity_id
_entity_poly.type
_entity_poly.pdbx_seq_one_letter_code
_entity_poly.pdbx_strand_id
1 'polypeptide(L)'
;LAAFASTSLFTHYGEFFLPQHIQENLSRGELWTNVLSEDPVSGGVGIIVNNVMVTLKAFCYGIVLGIPSIFIAVFNGWHLGSIIAATHKFSMALNLVQFVLNHGILEISIIIFASAIGMKTGLSFFFVPKGSKLSYFAEEFWKGINSLLIFFVWLFVCGVVESQISPAMGKRMAHTKAITEALITGLMLFGIYFIIHHG
;
A
#
# COMPACT_ATOMS: atom_id res chain seq x y z
N LEU A 1 -10.93 7.70 4.16
CA LEU A 1 -11.99 8.72 4.15
C LEU A 1 -12.07 9.45 5.51
N ALA A 2 -12.17 8.75 6.65
CA ALA A 2 -12.21 9.37 7.98
C ALA A 2 -10.94 10.18 8.27
N ALA A 3 -9.76 9.66 7.94
CA ALA A 3 -8.49 10.37 8.11
C ALA A 3 -8.42 11.60 7.19
N PHE A 4 -8.89 11.50 5.95
CA PHE A 4 -8.98 12.65 5.04
C PHE A 4 -9.93 13.73 5.57
N ALA A 5 -11.11 13.35 6.06
CA ALA A 5 -12.05 14.28 6.64
C ALA A 5 -11.50 14.97 7.91
N SER A 6 -10.79 14.20 8.77
CA SER A 6 -10.17 14.76 9.97
C SER A 6 -9.02 15.72 9.64
N THR A 7 -8.19 15.44 8.64
CA THR A 7 -7.08 16.32 8.24
C THR A 7 -7.55 17.54 7.44
N SER A 8 -8.65 17.44 6.70
CA SER A 8 -9.25 18.59 6.04
C SER A 8 -9.92 19.57 7.02
N LEU A 9 -10.47 19.06 8.12
CA LEU A 9 -11.00 19.86 9.22
C LEU A 9 -9.88 20.47 10.09
N PHE A 10 -8.73 19.82 10.17
CA PHE A 10 -7.58 20.20 10.98
C PHE A 10 -6.33 20.35 10.12
N THR A 11 -6.34 21.30 9.17
CA THR A 11 -5.19 21.58 8.27
C THR A 11 -3.87 21.80 9.03
N HIS A 12 -3.91 22.36 10.24
CA HIS A 12 -2.75 22.50 11.11
C HIS A 12 -2.18 21.14 11.62
N TYR A 13 -3.04 20.13 11.82
CA TYR A 13 -2.57 18.82 12.31
C TYR A 13 -1.96 17.98 11.20
N GLY A 14 -2.39 18.13 9.95
CA GLY A 14 -1.79 17.42 8.82
C GLY A 14 -0.31 17.76 8.63
N GLU A 15 0.06 19.01 8.81
CA GLU A 15 1.45 19.49 8.70
C GLU A 15 2.35 18.93 9.80
N PHE A 16 1.82 18.74 11.01
CA PHE A 16 2.60 18.24 12.15
C PHE A 16 3.08 16.80 11.96
N PHE A 17 2.35 15.98 11.19
CA PHE A 17 2.69 14.57 10.95
C PHE A 17 3.51 14.34 9.68
N LEU A 18 3.73 15.38 8.87
CA LEU A 18 4.58 15.28 7.69
C LEU A 18 6.04 15.56 8.03
N PRO A 19 6.98 14.74 7.52
CA PRO A 19 8.40 15.04 7.60
C PRO A 19 8.72 16.43 7.05
N GLN A 20 9.62 17.16 7.71
CA GLN A 20 9.97 18.54 7.34
C GLN A 20 10.38 18.69 5.87
N HIS A 21 11.16 17.73 5.35
CA HIS A 21 11.60 17.74 3.96
C HIS A 21 10.42 17.68 2.97
N ILE A 22 9.34 16.97 3.32
CA ILE A 22 8.12 16.93 2.49
C ILE A 22 7.40 18.28 2.53
N GLN A 23 7.30 18.90 3.71
CA GLN A 23 6.70 20.23 3.84
C GLN A 23 7.47 21.30 3.05
N GLU A 24 8.79 21.26 3.11
CA GLU A 24 9.65 22.18 2.36
C GLU A 24 9.48 22.01 0.85
N ASN A 25 9.46 20.77 0.34
CA ASN A 25 9.24 20.51 -1.08
C ASN A 25 7.86 21.00 -1.53
N LEU A 26 6.81 20.72 -0.76
CA LEU A 26 5.46 21.19 -1.06
C LEU A 26 5.38 22.73 -1.08
N SER A 27 6.09 23.41 -0.18
CA SER A 27 6.13 24.88 -0.16
C SER A 27 6.80 25.49 -1.39
N ARG A 28 7.71 24.74 -2.03
CA ARG A 28 8.37 25.10 -3.30
C ARG A 28 7.56 24.71 -4.54
N GLY A 29 6.39 24.09 -4.35
CA GLY A 29 5.57 23.55 -5.44
C GLY A 29 6.11 22.24 -6.02
N GLU A 30 6.93 21.51 -5.27
CA GLU A 30 7.56 20.26 -5.67
C GLU A 30 6.95 19.11 -4.90
N LEU A 31 6.55 18.05 -5.60
CA LEU A 31 6.23 16.78 -4.98
C LEU A 31 7.54 16.03 -4.70
N TRP A 32 7.60 15.27 -3.59
CA TRP A 32 8.73 14.37 -3.32
C TRP A 32 8.95 13.34 -4.45
N THR A 33 7.96 13.13 -5.29
CA THR A 33 8.04 12.29 -6.49
C THR A 33 9.05 12.80 -7.51
N ASN A 34 9.53 14.05 -7.41
CA ASN A 34 10.60 14.57 -8.24
C ASN A 34 11.91 13.79 -8.06
N VAL A 35 12.15 13.26 -6.85
CA VAL A 35 13.30 12.38 -6.57
C VAL A 35 13.27 11.12 -7.46
N LEU A 36 12.07 10.59 -7.74
CA LEU A 36 11.91 9.46 -8.68
C LEU A 36 12.28 9.83 -10.12
N SER A 37 12.22 11.11 -10.47
CA SER A 37 12.62 11.60 -11.80
C SER A 37 14.13 11.76 -11.91
N GLU A 38 14.82 12.01 -10.80
CA GLU A 38 16.28 12.20 -10.74
C GLU A 38 17.01 10.85 -10.65
N ASP A 39 16.54 9.96 -9.78
CA ASP A 39 17.05 8.59 -9.63
C ASP A 39 15.89 7.57 -9.50
N PRO A 40 15.31 7.15 -10.63
CA PRO A 40 14.18 6.24 -10.65
C PRO A 40 14.50 4.87 -10.04
N VAL A 41 15.73 4.41 -10.16
CA VAL A 41 16.14 3.08 -9.68
C VAL A 41 16.18 3.07 -8.14
N SER A 42 16.92 4.01 -7.55
CA SER A 42 17.05 4.10 -6.10
C SER A 42 15.69 4.41 -5.44
N GLY A 43 14.93 5.35 -6.01
CA GLY A 43 13.58 5.67 -5.56
C GLY A 43 12.64 4.48 -5.62
N GLY A 44 12.63 3.76 -6.74
CA GLY A 44 11.79 2.57 -6.93
C GLY A 44 12.14 1.44 -5.95
N VAL A 45 13.42 1.18 -5.73
CA VAL A 45 13.87 0.20 -4.73
C VAL A 45 13.40 0.61 -3.33
N GLY A 46 13.51 1.89 -2.97
CA GLY A 46 13.04 2.41 -1.68
C GLY A 46 11.55 2.16 -1.46
N ILE A 47 10.73 2.42 -2.48
CA ILE A 47 9.27 2.19 -2.44
C ILE A 47 8.96 0.69 -2.28
N ILE A 48 9.58 -0.16 -3.10
CA ILE A 48 9.38 -1.61 -3.03
C ILE A 48 9.72 -2.12 -1.63
N VAL A 49 10.89 -1.77 -1.10
CA VAL A 49 11.33 -2.19 0.23
C VAL A 49 10.36 -1.72 1.32
N ASN A 50 9.92 -0.45 1.26
CA ASN A 50 8.95 0.07 2.21
C ASN A 50 7.64 -0.73 2.16
N ASN A 51 7.07 -0.96 1.00
CA ASN A 51 5.79 -1.64 0.84
C ASN A 51 5.86 -3.12 1.22
N VAL A 52 6.96 -3.80 0.91
CA VAL A 52 7.25 -5.16 1.37
C VAL A 52 7.32 -5.21 2.90
N MET A 53 8.04 -4.28 3.53
CA MET A 53 8.17 -4.22 4.97
C MET A 53 6.86 -3.92 5.68
N VAL A 54 6.04 -3.02 5.15
CA VAL A 54 4.70 -2.72 5.69
C VAL A 54 3.79 -3.94 5.57
N THR A 55 3.78 -4.62 4.42
CA THR A 55 3.00 -5.83 4.17
C THR A 55 3.41 -6.97 5.10
N LEU A 56 4.71 -7.18 5.28
CA LEU A 56 5.23 -8.20 6.20
C LEU A 56 4.84 -7.89 7.64
N LYS A 57 4.98 -6.65 8.09
CA LYS A 57 4.52 -6.20 9.42
C LYS A 57 3.01 -6.41 9.58
N ALA A 58 2.22 -6.08 8.57
CA ALA A 58 0.77 -6.25 8.59
C ALA A 58 0.38 -7.72 8.77
N PHE A 59 1.05 -8.64 8.08
CA PHE A 59 0.87 -10.08 8.27
C PHE A 59 1.31 -10.55 9.66
N CYS A 60 2.55 -10.25 10.07
CA CYS A 60 3.09 -10.69 11.35
C CYS A 60 2.26 -10.19 12.54
N TYR A 61 1.84 -8.95 12.50
CA TYR A 61 0.99 -8.36 13.55
C TYR A 61 -0.46 -8.88 13.47
N GLY A 62 -0.89 -9.32 12.29
CA GLY A 62 -2.15 -10.04 12.10
C GLY A 62 -2.18 -11.31 12.94
N ILE A 63 -1.09 -12.07 12.97
CA ILE A 63 -0.95 -13.30 13.76
C ILE A 63 -1.22 -13.05 15.26
N VAL A 64 -0.89 -11.88 15.78
CA VAL A 64 -1.18 -11.47 17.15
C VAL A 64 -2.61 -10.93 17.26
N LEU A 65 -3.60 -11.78 16.93
CA LEU A 65 -5.05 -11.53 17.00
C LEU A 65 -5.55 -10.34 16.16
N GLY A 66 -4.76 -9.84 15.22
CA GLY A 66 -5.13 -8.78 14.28
C GLY A 66 -5.17 -7.35 14.84
N ILE A 67 -5.17 -7.17 16.15
CA ILE A 67 -5.25 -5.84 16.78
C ILE A 67 -4.14 -4.90 16.29
N PRO A 68 -2.85 -5.29 16.32
CA PRO A 68 -1.78 -4.42 15.83
C PRO A 68 -1.86 -4.13 14.32
N SER A 69 -2.40 -5.06 13.51
CA SER A 69 -2.59 -4.84 12.08
C SER A 69 -3.60 -3.76 11.76
N ILE A 70 -4.65 -3.64 12.59
CA ILE A 70 -5.63 -2.55 12.48
C ILE A 70 -4.91 -1.20 12.65
N PHE A 71 -4.01 -1.09 13.63
CA PHE A 71 -3.22 0.13 13.82
C PHE A 71 -2.33 0.44 12.60
N ILE A 72 -1.71 -0.56 11.98
CA ILE A 72 -0.94 -0.35 10.74
C ILE A 72 -1.84 0.17 9.63
N ALA A 73 -3.00 -0.44 9.40
CA ALA A 73 -3.93 -0.01 8.37
C ALA A 73 -4.44 1.42 8.61
N VAL A 74 -4.81 1.73 9.86
CA VAL A 74 -5.24 3.07 10.27
C VAL A 74 -4.12 4.08 10.10
N PHE A 75 -2.90 3.76 10.54
CA PHE A 75 -1.75 4.65 10.43
C PHE A 75 -1.38 4.95 8.97
N ASN A 76 -1.38 3.95 8.10
CA ASN A 76 -1.14 4.16 6.68
C ASN A 76 -2.25 5.01 6.03
N GLY A 77 -3.51 4.76 6.38
CA GLY A 77 -4.63 5.59 5.92
C GLY A 77 -4.53 7.04 6.41
N TRP A 78 -4.11 7.22 7.66
CA TRP A 78 -3.88 8.54 8.23
C TRP A 78 -2.74 9.27 7.52
N HIS A 79 -1.61 8.59 7.31
CA HIS A 79 -0.45 9.16 6.63
C HIS A 79 -0.80 9.59 5.21
N LEU A 80 -1.45 8.73 4.43
CA LEU A 80 -1.92 9.07 3.09
C LEU A 80 -2.91 10.23 3.10
N GLY A 81 -3.86 10.23 4.05
CA GLY A 81 -4.82 11.33 4.22
C GLY A 81 -4.14 12.67 4.53
N SER A 82 -3.10 12.65 5.38
CA SER A 82 -2.31 13.84 5.72
C SER A 82 -1.56 14.40 4.51
N ILE A 83 -0.97 13.53 3.70
CA ILE A 83 -0.28 13.92 2.46
C ILE A 83 -1.27 14.54 1.47
N ILE A 84 -2.43 13.93 1.24
CA ILE A 84 -3.46 14.46 0.33
C ILE A 84 -3.97 15.82 0.83
N ALA A 85 -4.20 15.97 2.12
CA ALA A 85 -4.65 17.24 2.70
C ALA A 85 -3.60 18.34 2.54
N ALA A 86 -2.31 18.03 2.79
CA ALA A 86 -1.23 18.99 2.61
C ALA A 86 -1.06 19.40 1.14
N THR A 87 -1.10 18.45 0.22
CA THR A 87 -0.99 18.76 -1.22
C THR A 87 -2.18 19.56 -1.74
N HIS A 88 -3.36 19.37 -1.14
CA HIS A 88 -4.54 20.20 -1.45
C HIS A 88 -4.30 21.67 -1.13
N LYS A 89 -3.67 21.98 0.02
CA LYS A 89 -3.30 23.35 0.41
C LYS A 89 -2.43 24.06 -0.63
N PHE A 90 -1.54 23.31 -1.28
CA PHE A 90 -0.64 23.83 -2.32
C PHE A 90 -1.18 23.67 -3.76
N SER A 91 -2.47 23.36 -3.91
CA SER A 91 -3.11 23.11 -5.22
C SER A 91 -2.50 21.97 -6.04
N MET A 92 -1.81 21.03 -5.37
CA MET A 92 -1.11 19.90 -5.99
C MET A 92 -1.83 18.55 -5.78
N ALA A 93 -2.99 18.56 -5.13
CA ALA A 93 -3.72 17.33 -4.76
C ALA A 93 -4.08 16.48 -6.00
N LEU A 94 -4.46 17.10 -7.11
CA LEU A 94 -4.82 16.37 -8.32
C LEU A 94 -3.63 15.61 -8.90
N ASN A 95 -2.45 16.23 -8.91
CA ASN A 95 -1.22 15.60 -9.39
C ASN A 95 -0.84 14.41 -8.52
N LEU A 96 -0.97 14.56 -7.19
CA LEU A 96 -0.71 13.46 -6.27
C LEU A 96 -1.72 12.33 -6.44
N VAL A 97 -3.01 12.64 -6.50
CA VAL A 97 -4.06 11.63 -6.68
C VAL A 97 -3.86 10.86 -7.97
N GLN A 98 -3.52 11.54 -9.06
CA GLN A 98 -3.21 10.89 -10.34
C GLN A 98 -1.98 9.98 -10.24
N PHE A 99 -0.95 10.41 -9.49
CA PHE A 99 0.24 9.60 -9.26
C PHE A 99 -0.10 8.35 -8.44
N VAL A 100 -0.78 8.49 -7.31
CA VAL A 100 -1.12 7.40 -6.38
C VAL A 100 -2.13 6.41 -6.97
N LEU A 101 -3.10 6.87 -7.76
CA LEU A 101 -4.14 5.99 -8.33
C LEU A 101 -3.58 4.89 -9.25
N ASN A 102 -2.40 5.10 -9.83
CA ASN A 102 -1.83 4.13 -10.77
C ASN A 102 -1.36 2.82 -10.08
N HIS A 103 -1.01 2.87 -8.79
CA HIS A 103 -0.45 1.73 -8.04
C HIS A 103 -0.97 1.64 -6.60
N GLY A 104 -1.31 2.77 -5.98
CA GLY A 104 -1.64 2.84 -4.56
C GLY A 104 -2.88 2.04 -4.17
N ILE A 105 -3.88 1.90 -5.05
CA ILE A 105 -5.06 1.07 -4.78
C ILE A 105 -4.64 -0.39 -4.57
N LEU A 106 -3.73 -0.90 -5.41
CA LEU A 106 -3.25 -2.26 -5.31
C LEU A 106 -2.40 -2.45 -4.05
N GLU A 107 -1.51 -1.52 -3.75
CA GLU A 107 -0.64 -1.57 -2.56
C GLU A 107 -1.44 -1.56 -1.27
N ILE A 108 -2.42 -0.66 -1.14
CA ILE A 108 -3.32 -0.60 0.02
C ILE A 108 -4.12 -1.90 0.16
N SER A 109 -4.62 -2.45 -0.95
CA SER A 109 -5.35 -3.71 -0.96
C SER A 109 -4.47 -4.87 -0.47
N ILE A 110 -3.22 -4.94 -0.90
CA ILE A 110 -2.25 -5.94 -0.46
C ILE A 110 -2.02 -5.87 1.05
N ILE A 111 -1.86 -4.66 1.62
CA ILE A 111 -1.68 -4.46 3.05
C ILE A 111 -2.91 -4.97 3.84
N ILE A 112 -4.12 -4.65 3.35
CA ILE A 112 -5.36 -5.11 3.97
C ILE A 112 -5.47 -6.64 3.91
N PHE A 113 -5.20 -7.25 2.76
CA PHE A 113 -5.22 -8.71 2.62
C PHE A 113 -4.15 -9.39 3.47
N ALA A 114 -2.94 -8.87 3.53
CA ALA A 114 -1.88 -9.39 4.40
C ALA A 114 -2.29 -9.34 5.87
N SER A 115 -2.93 -8.25 6.31
CA SER A 115 -3.49 -8.13 7.66
C SER A 115 -4.56 -9.18 7.93
N ALA A 116 -5.49 -9.38 6.99
CA ALA A 116 -6.58 -10.33 7.12
C ALA A 116 -6.08 -11.80 7.16
N ILE A 117 -5.13 -12.14 6.28
CA ILE A 117 -4.51 -13.47 6.25
C ILE A 117 -3.71 -13.72 7.53
N GLY A 118 -2.95 -12.74 8.01
CA GLY A 118 -2.26 -12.81 9.28
C GLY A 118 -3.22 -13.06 10.45
N MET A 119 -4.33 -12.32 10.50
CA MET A 119 -5.36 -12.50 11.52
C MET A 119 -6.01 -13.89 11.45
N LYS A 120 -6.35 -14.37 10.25
CA LYS A 120 -6.84 -15.73 10.05
C LYS A 120 -5.86 -16.77 10.59
N THR A 121 -4.57 -16.60 10.27
CA THR A 121 -3.49 -17.46 10.78
C THR A 121 -3.43 -17.45 12.30
N GLY A 122 -3.46 -16.27 12.93
CA GLY A 122 -3.44 -16.16 14.39
C GLY A 122 -4.67 -16.80 15.04
N LEU A 123 -5.86 -16.55 14.51
CA LEU A 123 -7.10 -17.11 15.00
C LEU A 123 -7.19 -18.63 14.80
N SER A 124 -6.50 -19.19 13.84
CA SER A 124 -6.47 -20.63 13.58
C SER A 124 -5.95 -21.44 14.78
N PHE A 125 -5.13 -20.81 15.63
CA PHE A 125 -4.65 -21.43 16.86
C PHE A 125 -5.77 -21.62 17.91
N PHE A 126 -6.78 -20.74 17.89
CA PHE A 126 -7.88 -20.75 18.87
C PHE A 126 -9.09 -21.53 18.36
N PHE A 127 -9.38 -21.42 17.07
CA PHE A 127 -10.58 -21.99 16.44
C PHE A 127 -10.23 -23.17 15.54
N VAL A 128 -9.90 -24.31 16.15
CA VAL A 128 -9.52 -25.54 15.43
C VAL A 128 -10.78 -26.38 15.15
N PRO A 129 -11.10 -26.66 13.89
CA PRO A 129 -12.26 -27.48 13.56
C PRO A 129 -12.09 -28.95 14.00
N LYS A 130 -10.92 -29.53 13.78
CA LYS A 130 -10.53 -30.90 14.18
C LYS A 130 -9.00 -31.02 14.22
N GLY A 131 -8.49 -31.84 15.14
CA GLY A 131 -7.07 -32.20 15.18
C GLY A 131 -6.24 -31.34 16.14
N SER A 132 -4.92 -31.31 15.90
CA SER A 132 -3.94 -30.58 16.68
C SER A 132 -3.96 -29.09 16.35
N LYS A 133 -4.01 -28.22 17.37
CA LYS A 133 -3.93 -26.77 17.20
C LYS A 133 -2.69 -26.33 16.46
N LEU A 134 -1.57 -26.93 16.78
CA LEU A 134 -0.27 -26.59 16.17
C LEU A 134 -0.22 -26.99 14.70
N SER A 135 -0.76 -28.15 14.35
CA SER A 135 -0.76 -28.60 12.94
C SER A 135 -1.65 -27.69 12.08
N TYR A 136 -2.82 -27.32 12.60
CA TYR A 136 -3.73 -26.41 11.89
C TYR A 136 -3.15 -25.00 11.74
N PHE A 137 -2.54 -24.48 12.81
CA PHE A 137 -1.83 -23.21 12.74
C PHE A 137 -0.68 -23.25 11.72
N ALA A 138 0.12 -24.33 11.71
CA ALA A 138 1.22 -24.47 10.75
C ALA A 138 0.72 -24.50 9.31
N GLU A 139 -0.40 -25.18 9.05
CA GLU A 139 -1.01 -25.21 7.72
C GLU A 139 -1.44 -23.83 7.27
N GLU A 140 -2.19 -23.08 8.11
CA GLU A 140 -2.64 -21.73 7.80
C GLU A 140 -1.46 -20.74 7.69
N PHE A 141 -0.41 -20.92 8.47
CA PHE A 141 0.82 -20.13 8.39
C PHE A 141 1.51 -20.30 7.03
N TRP A 142 1.67 -21.53 6.56
CA TRP A 142 2.28 -21.77 5.26
C TRP A 142 1.43 -21.27 4.08
N LYS A 143 0.11 -21.36 4.18
CA LYS A 143 -0.80 -20.70 3.23
C LYS A 143 -0.59 -19.19 3.21
N GLY A 144 -0.44 -18.60 4.38
CA GLY A 144 -0.14 -17.18 4.53
C GLY A 144 1.19 -16.78 3.89
N ILE A 145 2.25 -17.54 4.11
CA ILE A 145 3.56 -17.31 3.48
C ILE A 145 3.47 -17.39 1.95
N ASN A 146 2.76 -18.38 1.40
CA ASN A 146 2.57 -18.49 -0.05
C ASN A 146 1.83 -17.27 -0.61
N SER A 147 0.82 -16.76 0.10
CA SER A 147 0.12 -15.54 -0.29
C SER A 147 1.03 -14.31 -0.26
N LEU A 148 1.92 -14.20 0.75
CA LEU A 148 2.91 -13.11 0.82
C LEU A 148 3.89 -13.13 -0.35
N LEU A 149 4.33 -14.31 -0.80
CA LEU A 149 5.22 -14.42 -1.97
C LEU A 149 4.55 -13.82 -3.22
N ILE A 150 3.26 -14.11 -3.42
CA ILE A 150 2.48 -13.52 -4.52
C ILE A 150 2.37 -12.00 -4.34
N PHE A 151 2.11 -11.51 -3.13
CA PHE A 151 2.03 -10.08 -2.85
C PHE A 151 3.35 -9.37 -3.11
N PHE A 152 4.48 -9.98 -2.80
CA PHE A 152 5.80 -9.39 -3.07
C PHE A 152 6.07 -9.25 -4.56
N VAL A 153 5.65 -10.22 -5.39
CA VAL A 153 5.72 -10.08 -6.84
C VAL A 153 4.89 -8.88 -7.31
N TRP A 154 3.68 -8.71 -6.78
CA TRP A 154 2.82 -7.59 -7.13
C TRP A 154 3.38 -6.24 -6.67
N LEU A 155 3.93 -6.17 -5.45
CA LEU A 155 4.58 -4.97 -4.94
C LEU A 155 5.81 -4.60 -5.78
N PHE A 156 6.55 -5.59 -6.26
CA PHE A 156 7.64 -5.35 -7.20
C PHE A 156 7.14 -4.72 -8.51
N VAL A 157 6.07 -5.26 -9.09
CA VAL A 157 5.44 -4.70 -10.29
C VAL A 157 4.95 -3.27 -10.03
N CYS A 158 4.29 -3.02 -8.89
CA CYS A 158 3.85 -1.67 -8.51
C CYS A 158 5.01 -0.69 -8.41
N GLY A 159 6.10 -1.07 -7.73
CA GLY A 159 7.27 -0.21 -7.59
C GLY A 159 7.96 0.11 -8.92
N VAL A 160 7.99 -0.85 -9.86
CA VAL A 160 8.48 -0.59 -11.23
C VAL A 160 7.54 0.38 -11.96
N VAL A 161 6.23 0.19 -11.87
CA VAL A 161 5.25 1.11 -12.48
C VAL A 161 5.39 2.50 -11.88
N GLU A 162 5.50 2.60 -10.57
CA GLU A 162 5.64 3.88 -9.88
C GLU A 162 6.92 4.61 -10.28
N SER A 163 8.06 3.93 -10.29
CA SER A 163 9.36 4.55 -10.53
C SER A 163 9.64 4.87 -12.00
N GLN A 164 9.17 4.03 -12.92
CA GLN A 164 9.55 4.14 -14.33
C GLN A 164 8.44 4.72 -15.21
N ILE A 165 7.18 4.34 -14.92
CA ILE A 165 6.04 4.67 -15.78
C ILE A 165 5.32 5.93 -15.29
N SER A 166 5.08 6.07 -13.99
CA SER A 166 4.32 7.19 -13.46
C SER A 166 4.95 8.57 -13.71
N PRO A 167 6.28 8.77 -13.57
CA PRO A 167 6.92 10.03 -13.94
C PRO A 167 6.87 10.33 -15.44
N ALA A 168 6.96 9.30 -16.29
CA ALA A 168 6.88 9.43 -17.74
C ALA A 168 5.47 9.77 -18.22
N MET A 169 4.44 9.25 -17.55
CA MET A 169 3.04 9.46 -17.90
C MET A 169 2.53 10.86 -17.56
N GLY A 170 3.09 11.52 -16.56
CA GLY A 170 2.82 12.94 -16.29
C GLY A 170 3.17 13.86 -17.45
N LYS A 171 4.00 13.37 -18.38
CA LYS A 171 4.41 14.09 -19.61
C LYS A 171 3.72 13.57 -20.88
N ARG A 172 3.08 12.41 -20.89
CA ARG A 172 2.44 11.76 -22.05
C ARG A 172 1.09 11.13 -21.70
N MET A 173 0.05 11.85 -21.84
CA MET A 173 -1.34 11.51 -22.22
C MET A 173 -2.08 10.24 -21.77
N ALA A 174 -3.38 10.45 -21.54
CA ALA A 174 -4.46 9.61 -21.02
C ALA A 174 -4.61 8.16 -21.59
N HIS A 175 -4.16 7.84 -22.77
CA HIS A 175 -4.38 6.53 -23.40
C HIS A 175 -3.54 5.40 -22.79
N THR A 176 -2.28 5.66 -22.50
CA THR A 176 -1.39 4.66 -21.87
C THR A 176 -1.82 4.35 -20.43
N LYS A 177 -2.41 5.35 -19.77
CA LYS A 177 -2.93 5.26 -18.40
C LYS A 177 -4.05 4.21 -18.30
N ALA A 178 -5.04 4.28 -19.20
CA ALA A 178 -6.19 3.36 -19.19
C ALA A 178 -5.77 1.89 -19.42
N ILE A 179 -4.77 1.66 -20.28
CA ILE A 179 -4.25 0.30 -20.55
C ILE A 179 -3.49 -0.23 -19.32
N THR A 180 -2.68 0.61 -18.68
CA THR A 180 -1.92 0.20 -17.49
C THR A 180 -2.86 -0.10 -16.32
N GLU A 181 -3.87 0.74 -16.09
CA GLU A 181 -4.90 0.51 -15.07
C GLU A 181 -5.69 -0.77 -15.32
N ALA A 182 -6.09 -1.03 -16.57
CA ALA A 182 -6.81 -2.25 -16.94
C ALA A 182 -5.95 -3.51 -16.74
N LEU A 183 -4.67 -3.46 -17.09
CA LEU A 183 -3.74 -4.57 -16.88
C LEU A 183 -3.51 -4.84 -15.38
N ILE A 184 -3.24 -3.80 -14.59
CA ILE A 184 -3.03 -3.94 -13.14
C ILE A 184 -4.30 -4.49 -12.49
N THR A 185 -5.48 -3.96 -12.83
CA THR A 185 -6.76 -4.43 -12.29
C THR A 185 -7.06 -5.86 -12.70
N GLY A 186 -6.84 -6.23 -13.96
CA GLY A 186 -7.05 -7.59 -14.45
C GLY A 186 -6.15 -8.61 -13.76
N LEU A 187 -4.89 -8.28 -13.62
CA LEU A 187 -3.92 -9.11 -12.92
C LEU A 187 -4.24 -9.23 -11.42
N MET A 188 -4.72 -8.15 -10.80
CA MET A 188 -5.16 -8.15 -9.40
C MET A 188 -6.34 -9.10 -9.18
N LEU A 189 -7.37 -9.02 -10.03
CA LEU A 189 -8.52 -9.92 -9.97
C LEU A 189 -8.13 -11.37 -10.18
N PHE A 190 -7.19 -11.65 -11.09
CA PHE A 190 -6.63 -12.98 -11.29
C PHE A 190 -5.88 -13.50 -10.05
N GLY A 191 -5.05 -12.66 -9.41
CA GLY A 191 -4.35 -13.01 -8.17
C GLY A 191 -5.32 -13.31 -7.01
N ILE A 192 -6.34 -12.48 -6.83
CA ILE A 192 -7.40 -12.70 -5.83
C ILE A 192 -8.16 -13.99 -6.12
N TYR A 193 -8.56 -14.23 -7.37
CA TYR A 193 -9.22 -15.47 -7.78
C TYR A 193 -8.36 -16.70 -7.44
N PHE A 194 -7.06 -16.64 -7.74
CA PHE A 194 -6.12 -17.73 -7.46
C PHE A 194 -6.01 -18.02 -5.95
N ILE A 195 -5.91 -16.97 -5.12
CA ILE A 195 -5.85 -17.09 -3.65
C ILE A 195 -7.13 -17.72 -3.09
N ILE A 196 -8.30 -17.32 -3.61
CA ILE A 196 -9.60 -17.82 -3.11
C ILE A 196 -9.80 -19.30 -3.47
N HIS A 197 -9.35 -19.73 -4.65
CA HIS A 197 -9.66 -21.09 -5.16
C HIS A 197 -8.55 -22.11 -4.87
N HIS A 198 -7.33 -21.67 -4.59
CA HIS A 198 -6.15 -22.53 -4.40
C HIS A 198 -5.43 -22.32 -3.07
N GLY A 199 -5.86 -21.34 -2.26
CA GLY A 199 -5.42 -21.08 -0.89
C GLY A 199 -6.46 -21.51 0.12
#